data_1e87cf9f19607880608e7f8c9b2c9b28
#
_entry.id   1e87cf9f19607880608e7f8c9b2c9b28
#
_cell.length_a   1.000
_cell.length_b   1.000
_cell.length_c   1.000
_cell.angle_alpha   90.00
_cell.angle_beta   90.00
_cell.angle_gamma   90.00
#
_symmetry.space_group_name_H-M   'P 1'
#
loop_
_entity.id
_entity.type
_entity.pdbx_description
1 polymer ?
#
loop_
_entity_poly.entity_id
_entity_poly.type
_entity_poly.pdbx_seq_one_letter_code
_entity_poly.pdbx_strand_id
1 'polypeptide(L)'
;MIPVLQNRWIIKNGYLQYYGLRSKPYTFKNTIPISKKTEIIIRSFDGIRKIYDFKINSQIKKLIHKKVIVDIFEVKRRIESFDKATFCKKCCANDYMIPGLQLNKYGICPICENMTSLSSLKDVLPIRNIIEKDPNGKYDIAIFYTGGKDSSYLLYYLSTVLNLRVLALTWEIPFMSENSKKSMNNAVSLLKNTDFIKKSLTPKQQSVIYKKAYELQNNTCICPFAAYILFIDDLRKFKVKYLVLGNEPAQPINLIFNNLAPISFFNPIFQKLFRLIYNLTRVLKFRKPLKHGQIEFLMLLETLAYGKPETFGSNKTRNPIISNIHKSLSEADDLMQPFINTVRQCSLDNNIPALVHVDFNDISEGIYKWSDVKKVLKEKIGWQESSFKNKGLHTSCNIESCKEYSQFKAFYDMKSEIIPFSAIELCVAVNMGNISREDAIREIREHSGFSNIPPYETKQMMESFK
;
A
#
# COMPACT_ATOMS: atom_id res chain seq x y z
N MET A 1 -5.56 18.75 -38.34
CA MET A 1 -5.34 18.36 -36.94
C MET A 1 -5.40 19.63 -36.09
N ILE A 2 -6.28 19.64 -35.09
CA ILE A 2 -6.33 20.64 -34.02
C ILE A 2 -5.63 20.02 -32.82
N PRO A 3 -4.37 20.43 -32.51
CA PRO A 3 -3.55 19.71 -31.56
C PRO A 3 -4.00 19.97 -30.12
N VAL A 4 -4.12 18.91 -29.36
CA VAL A 4 -4.32 18.93 -27.91
C VAL A 4 -3.51 17.82 -27.24
N LEU A 5 -3.23 18.00 -25.95
CA LEU A 5 -2.62 16.95 -25.16
C LEU A 5 -3.65 15.83 -24.93
N GLN A 6 -3.27 14.56 -25.20
CA GLN A 6 -4.14 13.41 -24.94
C GLN A 6 -4.49 13.32 -23.46
N ASN A 7 -5.72 12.93 -23.18
CA ASN A 7 -6.18 12.73 -21.80
C ASN A 7 -5.19 11.86 -20.98
N ARG A 8 -5.13 12.11 -19.69
CA ARG A 8 -4.22 11.46 -18.72
C ARG A 8 -2.74 11.85 -18.87
N TRP A 9 -2.39 12.78 -19.75
CA TRP A 9 -1.08 13.42 -19.76
C TRP A 9 -1.16 14.81 -19.13
N ILE A 10 -0.17 15.15 -18.29
CA ILE A 10 0.02 16.49 -17.74
C ILE A 10 1.46 16.94 -17.90
N ILE A 11 1.68 18.25 -17.86
CA ILE A 11 3.03 18.83 -17.77
C ILE A 11 3.34 19.12 -16.30
N LYS A 12 4.43 18.55 -15.79
CA LYS A 12 4.89 18.74 -14.42
C LYS A 12 6.43 18.76 -14.39
N ASN A 13 7.02 19.84 -13.85
CA ASN A 13 8.46 19.99 -13.62
C ASN A 13 9.35 19.66 -14.85
N GLY A 14 8.98 20.13 -16.04
CA GLY A 14 9.72 19.89 -17.28
C GLY A 14 9.52 18.49 -17.88
N TYR A 15 8.53 17.75 -17.41
CA TYR A 15 8.16 16.43 -17.93
C TYR A 15 6.70 16.40 -18.35
N LEU A 16 6.41 15.63 -19.40
CA LEU A 16 5.08 15.07 -19.63
C LEU A 16 4.94 13.81 -18.78
N GLN A 17 3.92 13.77 -17.95
CA GLN A 17 3.64 12.68 -17.03
C GLN A 17 2.28 12.07 -17.34
N TYR A 18 2.23 10.73 -17.40
CA TYR A 18 1.02 9.98 -17.70
C TYR A 18 0.40 9.41 -16.42
N TYR A 19 -0.88 9.64 -16.25
CA TYR A 19 -1.68 9.12 -15.13
C TYR A 19 -2.47 7.89 -15.59
N GLY A 20 -1.86 6.73 -15.51
CA GLY A 20 -2.47 5.45 -15.91
C GLY A 20 -1.42 4.35 -16.01
N LEU A 21 -1.81 3.18 -16.54
CA LEU A 21 -0.90 2.07 -16.82
C LEU A 21 -0.67 1.93 -18.32
N ARG A 22 0.60 1.89 -18.72
CA ARG A 22 1.01 1.73 -20.12
C ARG A 22 1.89 0.49 -20.29
N SER A 23 1.72 -0.18 -21.43
CA SER A 23 2.55 -1.33 -21.78
C SER A 23 3.99 -0.98 -22.16
N LYS A 24 4.24 0.23 -22.67
CA LYS A 24 5.58 0.67 -23.12
C LYS A 24 5.76 2.18 -22.92
N PRO A 25 6.96 2.64 -22.62
CA PRO A 25 8.17 1.86 -22.32
C PRO A 25 8.00 1.11 -21.00
N TYR A 26 8.65 -0.04 -20.87
CA TYR A 26 8.56 -0.98 -19.72
C TYR A 26 9.02 -0.41 -18.38
N THR A 27 9.32 0.84 -18.30
CA THR A 27 9.61 1.51 -17.04
C THR A 27 8.31 1.98 -16.43
N PHE A 28 8.12 1.68 -15.18
CA PHE A 28 7.02 2.19 -14.36
C PHE A 28 7.02 3.73 -14.25
N LYS A 29 7.99 4.40 -14.87
CA LYS A 29 8.04 5.86 -15.02
C LYS A 29 7.39 6.26 -16.33
N ASN A 30 6.13 6.60 -16.26
CA ASN A 30 5.38 7.13 -17.39
C ASN A 30 5.68 8.61 -17.61
N THR A 31 6.96 8.96 -17.77
CA THR A 31 7.41 10.34 -17.93
C THR A 31 8.22 10.51 -19.21
N ILE A 32 8.02 11.63 -19.89
CA ILE A 32 8.79 12.04 -21.07
C ILE A 32 9.40 13.42 -20.76
N PRO A 33 10.73 13.56 -20.75
CA PRO A 33 11.35 14.87 -20.58
C PRO A 33 11.04 15.78 -21.77
N ILE A 34 10.68 17.02 -21.52
CA ILE A 34 10.41 18.01 -22.54
C ILE A 34 11.26 19.27 -22.33
N SER A 35 11.69 19.87 -23.44
CA SER A 35 12.39 21.16 -23.39
C SER A 35 11.42 22.28 -23.03
N LYS A 36 11.92 23.34 -22.42
CA LYS A 36 11.13 24.54 -22.11
C LYS A 36 10.40 25.10 -23.34
N LYS A 37 11.06 25.05 -24.50
CA LYS A 37 10.46 25.44 -25.78
C LYS A 37 9.27 24.55 -26.16
N THR A 38 9.39 23.24 -25.97
CA THR A 38 8.31 22.28 -26.23
C THR A 38 7.15 22.48 -25.25
N GLU A 39 7.45 22.72 -23.98
CA GLU A 39 6.43 23.02 -22.98
C GLU A 39 5.60 24.25 -23.33
N ILE A 40 6.25 25.34 -23.75
CA ILE A 40 5.58 26.57 -24.18
C ILE A 40 4.64 26.28 -25.37
N ILE A 41 5.08 25.51 -26.35
CA ILE A 41 4.26 25.15 -27.50
C ILE A 41 3.03 24.33 -27.07
N ILE A 42 3.21 23.31 -26.22
CA ILE A 42 2.09 22.48 -25.78
C ILE A 42 1.08 23.32 -24.97
N ARG A 43 1.56 24.20 -24.11
CA ARG A 43 0.67 25.09 -23.31
C ARG A 43 -0.07 26.12 -24.16
N SER A 44 0.41 26.38 -25.38
CA SER A 44 -0.27 27.30 -26.31
C SER A 44 -1.37 26.63 -27.16
N PHE A 45 -1.52 25.30 -27.06
CA PHE A 45 -2.63 24.59 -27.73
C PHE A 45 -3.96 24.96 -27.07
N ASP A 46 -4.82 25.58 -27.85
CA ASP A 46 -6.11 26.12 -27.38
C ASP A 46 -7.31 25.24 -27.78
N GLY A 47 -7.07 24.17 -28.52
CA GLY A 47 -8.13 23.30 -29.03
C GLY A 47 -8.97 23.93 -30.16
N ILE A 48 -8.48 25.02 -30.77
CA ILE A 48 -9.16 25.76 -31.86
C ILE A 48 -8.27 25.85 -33.09
N ARG A 49 -7.04 26.33 -32.93
CA ARG A 49 -6.09 26.55 -34.04
C ARG A 49 -5.57 25.21 -34.59
N LYS A 50 -5.28 25.25 -35.89
CA LYS A 50 -4.71 24.08 -36.55
C LYS A 50 -3.20 23.99 -36.30
N ILE A 51 -2.62 22.78 -36.48
CA ILE A 51 -1.22 22.48 -36.14
C ILE A 51 -0.21 23.38 -36.89
N TYR A 52 -0.55 23.82 -38.10
CA TYR A 52 0.32 24.70 -38.90
C TYR A 52 0.37 26.15 -38.39
N ASP A 53 -0.54 26.54 -37.51
CA ASP A 53 -0.54 27.87 -36.86
C ASP A 53 0.51 27.95 -35.73
N PHE A 54 1.17 26.82 -35.40
CA PHE A 54 2.18 26.74 -34.35
C PHE A 54 3.57 26.45 -34.91
N LYS A 55 4.59 27.08 -34.34
CA LYS A 55 6.02 26.77 -34.67
C LYS A 55 6.44 25.47 -34.02
N ILE A 56 6.02 24.33 -34.60
CA ILE A 56 6.32 22.99 -34.07
C ILE A 56 7.81 22.62 -34.24
N ASN A 57 8.35 21.94 -33.22
CA ASN A 57 9.73 21.42 -33.25
C ASN A 57 9.73 19.89 -33.44
N SER A 58 10.94 19.31 -33.54
CA SER A 58 11.11 17.85 -33.72
C SER A 58 10.53 17.04 -32.57
N GLN A 59 10.56 17.57 -31.34
CA GLN A 59 9.99 16.90 -30.17
C GLN A 59 8.45 16.85 -30.25
N ILE A 60 7.79 17.93 -30.67
CA ILE A 60 6.33 17.95 -30.94
C ILE A 60 5.95 16.89 -31.98
N LYS A 61 6.71 16.81 -33.11
CA LYS A 61 6.46 15.79 -34.14
C LYS A 61 6.54 14.37 -33.55
N LYS A 62 7.54 14.08 -32.70
CA LYS A 62 7.66 12.78 -32.02
C LYS A 62 6.49 12.52 -31.06
N LEU A 63 6.01 13.55 -30.35
CA LEU A 63 4.88 13.42 -29.42
C LEU A 63 3.57 13.15 -30.16
N ILE A 64 3.36 13.73 -31.35
CA ILE A 64 2.23 13.42 -32.25
C ILE A 64 2.31 11.96 -32.71
N HIS A 65 3.47 11.52 -33.20
CA HIS A 65 3.66 10.12 -33.62
C HIS A 65 3.38 9.13 -32.48
N LYS A 66 3.72 9.50 -31.25
CA LYS A 66 3.47 8.67 -30.04
C LYS A 66 2.05 8.80 -29.51
N LYS A 67 1.15 9.51 -30.18
CA LYS A 67 -0.23 9.78 -29.72
C LYS A 67 -0.31 10.41 -28.31
N VAL A 68 0.71 11.19 -27.95
CA VAL A 68 0.72 12.03 -26.75
C VAL A 68 0.04 13.37 -27.05
N ILE A 69 0.27 13.91 -28.25
CA ILE A 69 -0.48 15.01 -28.82
C ILE A 69 -1.34 14.43 -29.92
N VAL A 70 -2.63 14.74 -29.89
CA VAL A 70 -3.63 14.16 -30.78
C VAL A 70 -4.53 15.26 -31.38
N ASP A 71 -5.35 14.89 -32.35
CA ASP A 71 -6.45 15.76 -32.75
C ASP A 71 -7.48 15.85 -31.64
N ILE A 72 -8.12 17.00 -31.46
CA ILE A 72 -9.16 17.21 -30.44
C ILE A 72 -10.29 16.16 -30.55
N PHE A 73 -10.59 15.68 -31.75
CA PHE A 73 -11.61 14.65 -31.99
C PHE A 73 -11.12 13.24 -31.64
N GLU A 74 -9.79 13.03 -31.47
CA GLU A 74 -9.19 11.76 -31.05
C GLU A 74 -8.94 11.67 -29.52
N VAL A 75 -9.36 12.67 -28.76
CA VAL A 75 -9.18 12.67 -27.29
C VAL A 75 -9.98 11.54 -26.68
N LYS A 76 -9.30 10.62 -26.01
CA LYS A 76 -9.96 9.54 -25.27
C LYS A 76 -10.62 10.10 -24.01
N ARG A 77 -11.93 10.02 -23.95
CA ARG A 77 -12.70 10.38 -22.75
C ARG A 77 -12.62 9.25 -21.71
N ARG A 78 -12.85 9.61 -20.46
CA ARG A 78 -13.00 8.63 -19.39
C ARG A 78 -14.22 7.75 -19.67
N ILE A 79 -14.08 6.45 -19.37
CA ILE A 79 -15.21 5.52 -19.36
C ILE A 79 -16.04 5.79 -18.10
N GLU A 80 -17.31 6.11 -18.28
CA GLU A 80 -18.20 6.51 -17.19
C GLU A 80 -19.03 5.34 -16.63
N SER A 81 -19.11 4.25 -17.40
CA SER A 81 -19.90 3.08 -17.04
C SER A 81 -19.04 1.83 -17.06
N PHE A 82 -19.20 1.01 -16.01
CA PHE A 82 -18.54 -0.30 -15.93
C PHE A 82 -18.85 -1.19 -17.14
N ASP A 83 -20.08 -1.16 -17.66
CA ASP A 83 -20.50 -2.00 -18.78
C ASP A 83 -19.85 -1.59 -20.11
N LYS A 84 -19.31 -0.39 -20.21
CA LYS A 84 -18.53 0.09 -21.37
C LYS A 84 -17.02 -0.11 -21.19
N ALA A 85 -16.58 -0.66 -20.07
CA ALA A 85 -15.17 -0.82 -19.77
C ALA A 85 -14.50 -1.88 -20.64
N THR A 86 -13.25 -1.60 -21.04
CA THR A 86 -12.39 -2.54 -21.73
C THR A 86 -11.54 -3.29 -20.72
N PHE A 87 -11.70 -4.60 -20.64
CA PHE A 87 -11.02 -5.46 -19.69
C PHE A 87 -9.76 -6.11 -20.28
N CYS A 88 -8.76 -6.29 -19.43
CA CYS A 88 -7.65 -7.19 -19.71
C CYS A 88 -8.16 -8.63 -19.90
N LYS A 89 -7.61 -9.34 -20.89
CA LYS A 89 -8.00 -10.73 -21.16
C LYS A 89 -7.53 -11.73 -20.10
N LYS A 90 -6.48 -11.39 -19.32
CA LYS A 90 -5.92 -12.29 -18.31
C LYS A 90 -6.39 -11.99 -16.89
N CYS A 91 -6.58 -10.71 -16.52
CA CYS A 91 -7.03 -10.32 -15.19
C CYS A 91 -8.24 -9.38 -15.26
N CYS A 92 -8.59 -8.75 -14.14
CA CYS A 92 -9.72 -7.83 -14.03
C CYS A 92 -9.38 -6.35 -14.31
N ALA A 93 -8.12 -6.01 -14.69
CA ALA A 93 -7.76 -4.64 -15.03
C ALA A 93 -8.63 -4.08 -16.16
N ASN A 94 -9.14 -2.89 -15.99
CA ASN A 94 -10.02 -2.23 -16.93
C ASN A 94 -9.86 -0.71 -16.89
N ASP A 95 -10.29 -0.01 -17.93
CA ASP A 95 -10.14 1.43 -18.08
C ASP A 95 -11.19 2.25 -17.31
N TYR A 96 -12.21 1.62 -16.75
CA TYR A 96 -13.12 2.23 -15.79
C TYR A 96 -12.45 2.40 -14.41
N MET A 97 -11.83 1.32 -13.92
CA MET A 97 -11.14 1.31 -12.62
C MET A 97 -9.78 2.03 -12.68
N ILE A 98 -9.08 1.91 -13.80
CA ILE A 98 -7.77 2.52 -14.06
C ILE A 98 -7.86 3.40 -15.31
N PRO A 99 -8.39 4.65 -15.20
CA PRO A 99 -8.43 5.55 -16.33
C PRO A 99 -7.04 5.75 -16.93
N GLY A 100 -6.95 5.64 -18.24
CA GLY A 100 -5.66 5.67 -18.93
C GLY A 100 -4.95 4.32 -19.00
N LEU A 101 -5.59 3.21 -18.63
CA LEU A 101 -5.07 1.87 -18.90
C LEU A 101 -4.86 1.68 -20.41
N GLN A 102 -3.68 1.21 -20.79
CA GLN A 102 -3.38 0.83 -22.18
C GLN A 102 -3.10 -0.67 -22.23
N LEU A 103 -3.93 -1.38 -22.97
CA LEU A 103 -3.70 -2.78 -23.27
C LEU A 103 -2.78 -2.90 -24.49
N ASN A 104 -1.98 -3.97 -24.54
CA ASN A 104 -1.17 -4.29 -25.71
C ASN A 104 -2.05 -4.83 -26.87
N LYS A 105 -1.43 -5.16 -28.02
CA LYS A 105 -2.15 -5.69 -29.19
C LYS A 105 -2.88 -7.01 -28.94
N TYR A 106 -2.54 -7.73 -27.88
CA TYR A 106 -3.20 -8.98 -27.49
C TYR A 106 -4.31 -8.77 -26.46
N GLY A 107 -4.57 -7.53 -26.05
CA GLY A 107 -5.55 -7.19 -25.00
C GLY A 107 -5.06 -7.47 -23.59
N ILE A 108 -3.74 -7.47 -23.35
CA ILE A 108 -3.12 -7.75 -22.05
C ILE A 108 -2.66 -6.45 -21.41
N CYS A 109 -2.89 -6.30 -20.10
CA CYS A 109 -2.48 -5.12 -19.34
C CYS A 109 -1.00 -5.20 -18.91
N PRO A 110 -0.36 -4.05 -18.57
CA PRO A 110 1.03 -4.00 -18.14
C PRO A 110 1.36 -4.86 -16.92
N ILE A 111 0.39 -5.07 -16.01
CA ILE A 111 0.55 -5.96 -14.85
C ILE A 111 0.79 -7.38 -15.34
N CYS A 112 -0.11 -7.91 -16.18
CA CYS A 112 -0.02 -9.26 -16.69
C CYS A 112 1.20 -9.49 -17.60
N GLU A 113 1.65 -8.47 -18.33
CA GLU A 113 2.87 -8.57 -19.15
C GLU A 113 4.13 -8.79 -18.32
N ASN A 114 4.15 -8.28 -17.08
CA ASN A 114 5.32 -8.29 -16.21
C ASN A 114 5.25 -9.32 -15.08
N MET A 115 4.13 -10.06 -14.95
CA MET A 115 3.92 -10.98 -13.82
C MET A 115 5.00 -12.06 -13.70
N THR A 116 5.51 -12.60 -14.78
CA THR A 116 6.56 -13.64 -14.76
C THR A 116 7.83 -13.15 -14.04
N SER A 117 8.22 -11.90 -14.25
CA SER A 117 9.37 -11.30 -13.57
C SER A 117 9.05 -10.79 -12.17
N LEU A 118 7.80 -10.41 -11.91
CA LEU A 118 7.37 -9.81 -10.65
C LEU A 118 6.96 -10.86 -9.61
N SER A 119 6.44 -12.00 -10.04
CA SER A 119 6.04 -13.09 -9.13
C SER A 119 7.19 -13.73 -8.36
N SER A 120 8.43 -13.55 -8.83
CA SER A 120 9.64 -14.01 -8.13
C SER A 120 10.16 -13.02 -7.09
N LEU A 121 9.61 -11.81 -7.01
CA LEU A 121 10.03 -10.79 -6.06
C LEU A 121 9.47 -11.11 -4.68
N LYS A 122 10.34 -11.44 -3.75
CA LYS A 122 9.97 -11.73 -2.37
C LYS A 122 10.73 -10.83 -1.40
N ASP A 123 10.00 -10.08 -0.62
CA ASP A 123 10.52 -9.36 0.56
C ASP A 123 10.10 -10.08 1.83
N VAL A 124 10.32 -11.39 1.86
CA VAL A 124 9.81 -12.23 2.94
C VAL A 124 10.89 -13.17 3.44
N LEU A 125 10.89 -13.36 4.76
CA LEU A 125 11.67 -14.38 5.42
C LEU A 125 10.75 -15.58 5.69
N PRO A 126 11.13 -16.82 5.29
CA PRO A 126 10.34 -18.01 5.58
C PRO A 126 10.17 -18.21 7.09
N ILE A 127 8.96 -18.18 7.59
CA ILE A 127 8.64 -18.36 9.03
C ILE A 127 9.27 -19.64 9.58
N ARG A 128 9.17 -20.75 8.84
CA ARG A 128 9.65 -22.07 9.30
C ARG A 128 11.14 -22.09 9.65
N ASN A 129 11.94 -21.18 9.08
CA ASN A 129 13.39 -21.14 9.28
C ASN A 129 13.81 -20.10 10.32
N ILE A 130 12.89 -19.32 10.90
CA ILE A 130 13.21 -18.14 11.68
C ILE A 130 12.68 -18.23 13.10
N ILE A 131 11.52 -18.86 13.32
CA ILE A 131 10.86 -18.80 14.61
C ILE A 131 11.26 -20.01 15.44
N GLU A 132 12.25 -19.81 16.29
CA GLU A 132 12.54 -20.68 17.41
C GLU A 132 11.67 -20.26 18.61
N LYS A 133 11.05 -21.23 19.29
CA LYS A 133 10.38 -20.98 20.55
C LYS A 133 11.38 -20.43 21.55
N ASP A 134 11.04 -19.33 22.22
CA ASP A 134 11.90 -18.75 23.25
C ASP A 134 11.61 -19.39 24.61
N PRO A 135 12.46 -20.27 25.13
CA PRO A 135 12.22 -20.95 26.42
C PRO A 135 12.12 -19.95 27.58
N ASN A 136 12.77 -18.80 27.48
CA ASN A 136 12.82 -17.77 28.53
C ASN A 136 11.88 -16.58 28.28
N GLY A 137 11.27 -16.51 27.10
CA GLY A 137 10.36 -15.42 26.74
C GLY A 137 8.92 -15.73 27.13
N LYS A 138 8.14 -14.69 27.48
CA LYS A 138 6.71 -14.85 27.67
C LYS A 138 6.01 -15.16 26.34
N TYR A 139 6.46 -14.55 25.24
CA TYR A 139 5.94 -14.72 23.89
C TYR A 139 7.04 -15.16 22.93
N ASP A 140 6.70 -16.01 21.98
CA ASP A 140 7.58 -16.38 20.87
C ASP A 140 7.59 -15.32 19.78
N ILE A 141 6.43 -14.70 19.56
CA ILE A 141 6.21 -13.69 18.50
C ILE A 141 5.13 -12.68 18.88
N ALA A 142 5.12 -11.57 18.14
CA ALA A 142 4.00 -10.63 18.13
C ALA A 142 3.43 -10.45 16.72
N ILE A 143 2.16 -10.05 16.64
CA ILE A 143 1.43 -9.75 15.41
C ILE A 143 0.54 -8.53 15.61
N PHE A 144 0.39 -7.69 14.57
CA PHE A 144 -0.70 -6.72 14.53
C PHE A 144 -1.99 -7.38 14.08
N TYR A 145 -3.03 -7.28 14.91
CA TYR A 145 -4.30 -7.94 14.68
C TYR A 145 -5.46 -6.94 14.59
N THR A 146 -6.17 -6.96 13.46
CA THR A 146 -7.26 -6.01 13.17
C THR A 146 -8.62 -6.65 12.99
N GLY A 147 -8.74 -7.98 13.13
CA GLY A 147 -9.96 -8.72 12.82
C GLY A 147 -10.26 -8.87 11.32
N GLY A 148 -9.38 -8.35 10.45
CA GLY A 148 -9.44 -8.57 9.01
C GLY A 148 -9.03 -9.99 8.61
N LYS A 149 -9.42 -10.43 7.41
CA LYS A 149 -9.18 -11.78 6.89
C LYS A 149 -7.71 -12.21 7.05
N ASP A 150 -6.79 -11.37 6.58
CA ASP A 150 -5.37 -11.71 6.50
C ASP A 150 -4.71 -11.80 7.88
N SER A 151 -4.95 -10.80 8.73
CA SER A 151 -4.43 -10.83 10.11
C SER A 151 -5.04 -11.96 10.94
N SER A 152 -6.31 -12.31 10.68
CA SER A 152 -6.98 -13.44 11.35
C SER A 152 -6.40 -14.78 10.91
N TYR A 153 -6.09 -14.95 9.62
CA TYR A 153 -5.48 -16.16 9.11
C TYR A 153 -4.06 -16.35 9.63
N LEU A 154 -3.26 -15.29 9.63
CA LEU A 154 -1.93 -15.33 10.19
C LEU A 154 -1.95 -15.64 11.68
N LEU A 155 -2.84 -15.00 12.45
CA LEU A 155 -2.99 -15.27 13.88
C LEU A 155 -3.38 -16.72 14.16
N TYR A 156 -4.37 -17.26 13.44
CA TYR A 156 -4.75 -18.66 13.52
C TYR A 156 -3.58 -19.61 13.21
N TYR A 157 -2.85 -19.34 12.11
CA TYR A 157 -1.72 -20.17 11.71
C TYR A 157 -0.62 -20.17 12.78
N LEU A 158 -0.24 -19.01 13.30
CA LEU A 158 0.82 -18.89 14.30
C LEU A 158 0.45 -19.52 15.64
N SER A 159 -0.77 -19.29 16.11
CA SER A 159 -1.21 -19.75 17.44
C SER A 159 -1.66 -21.20 17.45
N THR A 160 -2.35 -21.66 16.39
CA THR A 160 -2.98 -22.98 16.35
C THR A 160 -2.16 -23.99 15.56
N VAL A 161 -1.74 -23.63 14.34
CA VAL A 161 -0.99 -24.57 13.47
C VAL A 161 0.44 -24.73 13.96
N LEU A 162 1.14 -23.61 14.24
CA LEU A 162 2.51 -23.64 14.77
C LEU A 162 2.59 -23.76 16.29
N ASN A 163 1.47 -23.65 16.99
CA ASN A 163 1.39 -23.72 18.46
C ASN A 163 2.39 -22.81 19.16
N LEU A 164 2.48 -21.55 18.73
CA LEU A 164 3.33 -20.51 19.29
C LEU A 164 2.57 -19.70 20.34
N ARG A 165 3.31 -19.12 21.32
CA ARG A 165 2.79 -18.13 22.26
C ARG A 165 2.79 -16.77 21.58
N VAL A 166 1.62 -16.27 21.23
CA VAL A 166 1.46 -15.09 20.40
C VAL A 166 1.02 -13.88 21.23
N LEU A 167 1.69 -12.75 21.02
CA LEU A 167 1.22 -11.45 21.49
C LEU A 167 0.48 -10.75 20.34
N ALA A 168 -0.85 -10.72 20.41
CA ALA A 168 -1.68 -10.04 19.44
C ALA A 168 -1.90 -8.57 19.86
N LEU A 169 -1.44 -7.65 19.04
CA LEU A 169 -1.48 -6.21 19.26
C LEU A 169 -2.63 -5.61 18.45
N THR A 170 -3.66 -5.17 19.14
CA THR A 170 -4.91 -4.69 18.54
C THR A 170 -5.12 -3.22 18.86
N TRP A 171 -5.37 -2.41 17.83
CA TRP A 171 -5.77 -1.02 18.08
C TRP A 171 -7.18 -0.78 17.56
N GLU A 172 -7.93 0.01 18.32
CA GLU A 172 -9.22 0.49 17.86
C GLU A 172 -9.03 1.65 16.90
N ILE A 173 -9.62 1.49 15.74
CA ILE A 173 -9.66 2.54 14.73
C ILE A 173 -11.10 3.07 14.62
N PRO A 174 -11.27 4.37 14.30
CA PRO A 174 -12.59 4.93 14.07
C PRO A 174 -13.31 4.18 12.97
N PHE A 175 -14.62 4.08 13.11
CA PHE A 175 -15.48 3.44 12.10
C PHE A 175 -15.18 1.96 11.84
N MET A 176 -14.56 1.27 12.79
CA MET A 176 -14.39 -0.18 12.71
C MET A 176 -15.74 -0.87 12.67
N SER A 177 -15.91 -1.79 11.72
CA SER A 177 -17.16 -2.51 11.56
C SER A 177 -17.48 -3.41 12.75
N GLU A 178 -18.76 -3.58 13.05
CA GLU A 178 -19.23 -4.48 14.10
C GLU A 178 -18.79 -5.94 13.84
N ASN A 179 -18.73 -6.34 12.56
CA ASN A 179 -18.25 -7.68 12.19
C ASN A 179 -16.76 -7.86 12.49
N SER A 180 -15.93 -6.83 12.30
CA SER A 180 -14.52 -6.87 12.70
C SER A 180 -14.38 -6.96 14.22
N LYS A 181 -15.17 -6.20 14.98
CA LYS A 181 -15.20 -6.28 16.46
C LYS A 181 -15.63 -7.67 16.94
N LYS A 182 -16.68 -8.25 16.35
CA LYS A 182 -17.12 -9.62 16.65
C LYS A 182 -16.03 -10.64 16.31
N SER A 183 -15.39 -10.53 15.16
CA SER A 183 -14.28 -11.40 14.76
C SER A 183 -13.12 -11.33 15.76
N MET A 184 -12.79 -10.14 16.25
CA MET A 184 -11.75 -9.97 17.28
C MET A 184 -12.16 -10.63 18.60
N ASN A 185 -13.39 -10.41 19.07
CA ASN A 185 -13.89 -11.00 20.31
C ASN A 185 -13.93 -12.53 20.22
N ASN A 186 -14.34 -13.10 19.09
CA ASN A 186 -14.33 -14.54 18.88
C ASN A 186 -12.90 -15.10 18.92
N ALA A 187 -11.93 -14.42 18.28
CA ALA A 187 -10.54 -14.84 18.34
C ALA A 187 -9.98 -14.82 19.77
N VAL A 188 -10.31 -13.78 20.56
CA VAL A 188 -9.94 -13.69 21.98
C VAL A 188 -10.46 -14.89 22.78
N SER A 189 -11.69 -15.32 22.52
CA SER A 189 -12.32 -16.44 23.26
C SER A 189 -11.80 -17.81 22.84
N LEU A 190 -11.39 -17.97 21.59
CA LEU A 190 -11.06 -19.27 21.00
C LEU A 190 -9.55 -19.61 20.98
N LEU A 191 -8.68 -18.60 20.91
CA LEU A 191 -7.24 -18.80 20.77
C LEU A 191 -6.53 -18.78 22.13
N LYS A 192 -6.27 -19.97 22.67
CA LYS A 192 -5.73 -20.14 24.05
C LYS A 192 -4.25 -19.72 24.19
N ASN A 193 -3.44 -19.84 23.13
CA ASN A 193 -2.01 -19.51 23.14
C ASN A 193 -1.74 -18.04 22.76
N THR A 194 -2.73 -17.17 22.89
CA THR A 194 -2.65 -15.79 22.44
C THR A 194 -3.09 -14.84 23.54
N ASP A 195 -2.21 -13.92 23.91
CA ASP A 195 -2.58 -12.77 24.74
C ASP A 195 -2.85 -11.56 23.84
N PHE A 196 -3.88 -10.80 24.16
CA PHE A 196 -4.30 -9.63 23.41
C PHE A 196 -4.01 -8.35 24.19
N ILE A 197 -3.32 -7.40 23.59
CA ILE A 197 -3.18 -6.03 24.11
C ILE A 197 -3.93 -5.10 23.16
N LYS A 198 -4.87 -4.33 23.73
CA LYS A 198 -5.68 -3.36 23.00
C LYS A 198 -5.31 -1.94 23.38
N LYS A 199 -5.09 -1.08 22.38
CA LYS A 199 -4.85 0.35 22.53
C LYS A 199 -5.61 1.16 21.51
N SER A 200 -5.80 2.43 21.76
CA SER A 200 -6.41 3.39 20.83
C SER A 200 -5.70 4.74 20.94
N LEU A 201 -5.81 5.52 19.89
CA LEU A 201 -5.51 6.95 19.96
C LEU A 201 -6.59 7.65 20.79
N THR A 202 -6.21 8.68 21.54
CA THR A 202 -7.20 9.54 22.17
C THR A 202 -8.03 10.28 21.10
N PRO A 203 -9.28 10.68 21.38
CA PRO A 203 -10.08 11.44 20.42
C PRO A 203 -9.38 12.67 19.88
N LYS A 204 -8.60 13.37 20.73
CA LYS A 204 -7.81 14.55 20.32
C LYS A 204 -6.70 14.17 19.34
N GLN A 205 -5.87 13.18 19.69
CA GLN A 205 -4.80 12.69 18.80
C GLN A 205 -5.36 12.26 17.45
N GLN A 206 -6.44 11.47 17.48
CA GLN A 206 -7.09 10.99 16.31
C GLN A 206 -7.59 12.11 15.39
N SER A 207 -8.26 13.12 15.96
CA SER A 207 -8.79 14.27 15.21
C SER A 207 -7.68 15.03 14.49
N VAL A 208 -6.61 15.43 15.20
CA VAL A 208 -5.54 16.24 14.61
C VAL A 208 -4.75 15.45 13.56
N ILE A 209 -4.46 14.18 13.82
CA ILE A 209 -3.71 13.32 12.90
C ILE A 209 -4.53 13.06 11.62
N TYR A 210 -5.80 12.69 11.75
CA TYR A 210 -6.65 12.36 10.61
C TYR A 210 -7.01 13.56 9.77
N LYS A 211 -7.27 14.71 10.41
CA LYS A 211 -7.47 15.98 9.70
C LYS A 211 -6.27 16.30 8.83
N LYS A 212 -5.06 16.22 9.40
CA LYS A 212 -3.82 16.48 8.66
C LYS A 212 -3.58 15.47 7.54
N ALA A 213 -3.80 14.20 7.80
CA ALA A 213 -3.69 13.16 6.77
C ALA A 213 -4.64 13.43 5.59
N TYR A 214 -5.87 13.83 5.89
CA TYR A 214 -6.84 14.15 4.87
C TYR A 214 -6.46 15.39 4.06
N GLU A 215 -5.95 16.44 4.71
CA GLU A 215 -5.43 17.64 4.04
C GLU A 215 -4.27 17.33 3.07
N LEU A 216 -3.34 16.46 3.49
CA LEU A 216 -2.14 16.15 2.72
C LEU A 216 -2.36 15.18 1.57
N GLN A 217 -3.28 14.24 1.71
CA GLN A 217 -3.39 13.10 0.78
C GLN A 217 -4.82 12.70 0.41
N ASN A 218 -5.82 13.46 0.85
CA ASN A 218 -7.25 13.18 0.67
C ASN A 218 -7.69 11.79 1.19
N ASN A 219 -6.95 11.21 2.11
CA ASN A 219 -7.34 9.99 2.82
C ASN A 219 -6.73 9.95 4.21
N THR A 220 -7.26 9.08 5.07
CA THR A 220 -6.87 8.96 6.47
C THR A 220 -6.06 7.70 6.75
N CYS A 221 -5.53 7.04 5.73
CA CYS A 221 -4.82 5.76 5.86
C CYS A 221 -3.46 5.91 6.56
N ILE A 222 -3.51 6.07 7.88
CA ILE A 222 -2.36 6.12 8.79
C ILE A 222 -2.38 4.98 9.80
N CYS A 223 -3.51 4.28 9.94
CA CYS A 223 -3.74 3.27 10.97
C CYS A 223 -2.62 2.22 11.09
N PRO A 224 -2.09 1.63 10.01
CA PRO A 224 -1.00 0.66 10.11
C PRO A 224 0.27 1.26 10.75
N PHE A 225 0.50 2.55 10.56
CA PHE A 225 1.69 3.23 11.09
C PHE A 225 1.49 3.69 12.55
N ALA A 226 0.27 4.07 12.93
CA ALA A 226 -0.08 4.35 14.31
C ALA A 226 0.12 3.12 15.21
N ALA A 227 -0.10 1.92 14.69
CA ALA A 227 0.15 0.68 15.42
C ALA A 227 1.60 0.56 15.91
N TYR A 228 2.59 0.90 15.08
CA TYR A 228 4.00 0.86 15.49
C TYR A 228 4.27 1.80 16.66
N ILE A 229 3.66 2.99 16.65
CA ILE A 229 3.83 4.00 17.71
C ILE A 229 3.18 3.52 19.01
N LEU A 230 1.97 2.99 18.92
CA LEU A 230 1.20 2.57 20.08
C LEU A 230 1.82 1.38 20.82
N PHE A 231 2.50 0.47 20.10
CA PHE A 231 2.90 -0.82 20.67
C PHE A 231 4.40 -1.05 20.80
N ILE A 232 5.24 -0.12 20.36
CA ILE A 232 6.70 -0.33 20.44
C ILE A 232 7.18 -0.56 21.88
N ASP A 233 6.58 0.14 22.87
CA ASP A 233 6.93 -0.02 24.26
C ASP A 233 6.54 -1.41 24.81
N ASP A 234 5.40 -1.96 24.37
CA ASP A 234 5.01 -3.33 24.75
C ASP A 234 5.97 -4.36 24.15
N LEU A 235 6.31 -4.19 22.88
CA LEU A 235 7.28 -5.07 22.20
C LEU A 235 8.63 -5.09 22.92
N ARG A 236 9.09 -3.94 23.36
CA ARG A 236 10.32 -3.79 24.16
C ARG A 236 10.19 -4.38 25.56
N LYS A 237 9.10 -4.04 26.27
CA LYS A 237 8.80 -4.54 27.62
C LYS A 237 8.82 -6.06 27.70
N PHE A 238 8.18 -6.70 26.74
CA PHE A 238 8.12 -8.15 26.67
C PHE A 238 9.33 -8.79 25.95
N LYS A 239 10.29 -7.99 25.47
CA LYS A 239 11.47 -8.44 24.72
C LYS A 239 11.12 -9.39 23.59
N VAL A 240 10.03 -9.11 22.86
CA VAL A 240 9.57 -9.93 21.76
C VAL A 240 10.64 -9.96 20.66
N LYS A 241 11.04 -11.15 20.22
CA LYS A 241 12.10 -11.31 19.21
C LYS A 241 11.65 -11.00 17.79
N TYR A 242 10.36 -11.28 17.48
CA TYR A 242 9.82 -11.19 16.13
C TYR A 242 8.47 -10.49 16.13
N LEU A 243 8.30 -9.51 15.23
CA LEU A 243 7.03 -8.92 14.85
C LEU A 243 6.68 -9.44 13.46
N VAL A 244 5.63 -10.24 13.36
CA VAL A 244 5.25 -10.92 12.11
C VAL A 244 4.17 -10.15 11.39
N LEU A 245 4.36 -9.90 10.10
CA LEU A 245 3.40 -9.31 9.20
C LEU A 245 3.09 -10.29 8.07
N GLY A 246 1.82 -10.47 7.79
CA GLY A 246 1.37 -11.22 6.62
C GLY A 246 1.26 -10.29 5.42
N ASN A 247 1.90 -10.65 4.33
CA ASN A 247 1.81 -9.93 3.07
C ASN A 247 1.09 -10.78 2.03
N GLU A 248 0.04 -10.23 1.44
CA GLU A 248 -0.43 -10.78 0.18
C GLU A 248 0.63 -10.51 -0.91
N PRO A 249 0.81 -11.45 -1.86
CA PRO A 249 1.80 -11.30 -2.93
C PRO A 249 1.66 -10.01 -3.74
N ALA A 250 0.46 -9.45 -3.78
CA ALA A 250 0.16 -8.21 -4.48
C ALA A 250 0.83 -6.96 -3.87
N GLN A 251 1.11 -6.96 -2.57
CA GLN A 251 1.58 -5.75 -1.88
C GLN A 251 2.96 -5.26 -2.33
N PRO A 252 4.01 -6.10 -2.43
CA PRO A 252 5.30 -5.68 -2.98
C PRO A 252 5.20 -5.19 -4.43
N ILE A 253 4.42 -5.90 -5.24
CA ILE A 253 4.22 -5.59 -6.66
C ILE A 253 3.54 -4.23 -6.83
N ASN A 254 2.57 -3.92 -5.98
CA ASN A 254 1.89 -2.64 -5.96
C ASN A 254 2.86 -1.46 -5.70
N LEU A 255 3.81 -1.62 -4.78
CA LEU A 255 4.84 -0.60 -4.52
C LEU A 255 5.70 -0.33 -5.75
N ILE A 256 6.01 -1.34 -6.54
CA ILE A 256 6.79 -1.21 -7.77
C ILE A 256 5.98 -0.47 -8.84
N PHE A 257 4.75 -0.87 -9.10
CA PHE A 257 3.89 -0.22 -10.09
C PHE A 257 3.65 1.26 -9.78
N ASN A 258 3.59 1.61 -8.52
CA ASN A 258 3.44 2.99 -8.07
C ASN A 258 4.77 3.76 -7.90
N ASN A 259 5.90 3.19 -8.31
CA ASN A 259 7.24 3.78 -8.14
C ASN A 259 7.59 4.16 -6.68
N LEU A 260 7.01 3.46 -5.71
CA LEU A 260 7.24 3.69 -4.28
C LEU A 260 8.43 2.89 -3.75
N ALA A 261 8.76 1.77 -4.41
CA ALA A 261 9.96 0.98 -4.16
C ALA A 261 10.63 0.57 -5.48
N PRO A 262 11.95 0.69 -5.60
CA PRO A 262 12.68 0.18 -6.77
C PRO A 262 12.78 -1.36 -6.73
N ILE A 263 12.78 -2.00 -7.88
CA ILE A 263 12.91 -3.47 -8.00
C ILE A 263 14.16 -4.00 -7.29
N SER A 264 15.24 -3.21 -7.27
CA SER A 264 16.48 -3.58 -6.57
C SER A 264 16.31 -3.88 -5.09
N PHE A 265 15.31 -3.31 -4.43
CA PHE A 265 15.01 -3.61 -3.02
C PHE A 265 14.61 -5.07 -2.78
N PHE A 266 14.06 -5.73 -3.80
CA PHE A 266 13.68 -7.13 -3.74
C PHE A 266 14.78 -8.08 -4.20
N ASN A 267 15.96 -7.56 -4.57
CA ASN A 267 17.12 -8.37 -4.95
C ASN A 267 17.87 -8.85 -3.69
N PRO A 268 18.01 -10.17 -3.47
CA PRO A 268 18.67 -10.71 -2.27
C PRO A 268 20.13 -10.27 -2.09
N ILE A 269 20.87 -10.13 -3.20
CA ILE A 269 22.26 -9.68 -3.16
C ILE A 269 22.35 -8.23 -2.72
N PHE A 270 21.49 -7.37 -3.29
CA PHE A 270 21.40 -5.98 -2.90
C PHE A 270 21.01 -5.81 -1.42
N GLN A 271 20.03 -6.58 -0.95
CA GLN A 271 19.61 -6.56 0.45
C GLN A 271 20.75 -6.98 1.39
N LYS A 272 21.49 -8.06 1.04
CA LYS A 272 22.64 -8.53 1.81
C LYS A 272 23.74 -7.48 1.90
N LEU A 273 24.10 -6.86 0.77
CA LEU A 273 25.10 -5.80 0.71
C LEU A 273 24.64 -4.56 1.51
N PHE A 274 23.40 -4.16 1.37
CA PHE A 274 22.82 -3.06 2.12
C PHE A 274 22.93 -3.27 3.63
N ARG A 275 22.57 -4.45 4.14
CA ARG A 275 22.67 -4.76 5.57
C ARG A 275 24.11 -4.78 6.07
N LEU A 276 25.04 -5.25 5.27
CA LEU A 276 26.48 -5.19 5.59
C LEU A 276 26.93 -3.74 5.76
N ILE A 277 26.64 -2.88 4.79
CA ILE A 277 27.01 -1.46 4.83
C ILE A 277 26.33 -0.75 6.02
N TYR A 278 25.06 -1.04 6.27
CA TYR A 278 24.31 -0.49 7.39
C TYR A 278 24.98 -0.84 8.73
N ASN A 279 25.30 -2.09 8.94
CA ASN A 279 25.96 -2.54 10.17
C ASN A 279 27.38 -2.00 10.32
N LEU A 280 28.13 -1.84 9.22
CA LEU A 280 29.44 -1.19 9.25
C LEU A 280 29.31 0.26 9.75
N THR A 281 28.34 1.02 9.27
CA THR A 281 28.09 2.40 9.76
C THR A 281 27.67 2.43 11.22
N ARG A 282 26.96 1.43 11.71
CA ARG A 282 26.61 1.30 13.14
C ARG A 282 27.85 1.07 14.01
N VAL A 283 28.71 0.13 13.60
CA VAL A 283 29.95 -0.18 14.32
C VAL A 283 30.86 1.05 14.39
N LEU A 284 30.98 1.81 13.28
CA LEU A 284 31.72 3.08 13.26
C LEU A 284 31.13 4.13 14.21
N LYS A 285 29.85 4.03 14.57
CA LYS A 285 29.17 4.86 15.57
C LYS A 285 29.13 4.21 16.96
N PHE A 286 29.95 3.22 17.24
CA PHE A 286 30.01 2.45 18.50
C PHE A 286 28.68 1.80 18.89
N ARG A 287 27.88 1.40 17.91
CA ARG A 287 26.60 0.68 18.09
C ARG A 287 26.74 -0.78 17.70
N LYS A 288 26.07 -1.69 18.41
CA LYS A 288 26.06 -3.12 18.08
C LYS A 288 25.38 -3.35 16.73
N PRO A 289 25.83 -4.33 15.92
CA PRO A 289 25.15 -4.76 14.71
C PRO A 289 23.72 -5.24 14.99
N LEU A 290 22.85 -5.02 14.02
CA LEU A 290 21.46 -5.50 14.04
C LEU A 290 21.29 -6.70 13.11
N LYS A 291 20.35 -7.57 13.45
CA LYS A 291 19.94 -8.71 12.62
C LYS A 291 19.07 -8.26 11.45
N HIS A 292 18.91 -9.14 10.46
CA HIS A 292 17.89 -8.99 9.43
C HIS A 292 16.50 -8.80 10.07
N GLY A 293 15.69 -7.94 9.52
CA GLY A 293 14.39 -7.55 10.08
C GLY A 293 14.48 -6.48 11.17
N GLN A 294 15.52 -6.47 12.02
CA GLN A 294 15.74 -5.39 12.99
C GLN A 294 16.20 -4.09 12.30
N ILE A 295 17.04 -4.21 11.25
CA ILE A 295 17.50 -3.06 10.45
C ILE A 295 16.29 -2.39 9.79
N GLU A 296 15.49 -3.17 9.11
CA GLU A 296 14.31 -2.71 8.38
C GLU A 296 13.30 -2.08 9.34
N PHE A 297 13.11 -2.69 10.51
CA PHE A 297 12.18 -2.14 11.50
C PHE A 297 12.70 -0.84 12.12
N LEU A 298 13.97 -0.79 12.51
CA LEU A 298 14.56 0.45 13.04
C LEU A 298 14.47 1.59 12.02
N MET A 299 14.79 1.33 10.75
CA MET A 299 14.67 2.35 9.70
C MET A 299 13.23 2.84 9.52
N LEU A 300 12.24 1.96 9.62
CA LEU A 300 10.82 2.33 9.60
C LEU A 300 10.49 3.23 10.79
N LEU A 301 10.86 2.82 12.01
CA LEU A 301 10.61 3.61 13.22
C LEU A 301 11.30 4.98 13.17
N GLU A 302 12.57 5.04 12.75
CA GLU A 302 13.31 6.31 12.57
C GLU A 302 12.61 7.20 11.51
N THR A 303 12.12 6.61 10.45
CA THR A 303 11.40 7.35 9.41
C THR A 303 10.09 7.93 9.93
N LEU A 304 9.37 7.19 10.77
CA LEU A 304 8.17 7.68 11.44
C LEU A 304 8.48 8.74 12.49
N ALA A 305 9.58 8.59 13.22
CA ALA A 305 9.99 9.52 14.29
C ALA A 305 10.58 10.83 13.74
N TYR A 306 11.47 10.74 12.73
CA TYR A 306 12.31 11.86 12.26
C TYR A 306 12.04 12.29 10.82
N GLY A 307 11.15 11.58 10.09
CA GLY A 307 10.93 11.77 8.66
C GLY A 307 12.04 11.20 7.76
N LYS A 308 13.04 10.55 8.34
CA LYS A 308 14.19 9.95 7.64
C LYS A 308 14.87 8.90 8.52
N PRO A 309 15.51 7.88 7.96
CA PRO A 309 16.42 7.01 8.70
C PRO A 309 17.65 7.79 9.18
N GLU A 310 18.04 7.63 10.46
CA GLU A 310 19.23 8.33 11.02
C GLU A 310 20.55 7.84 10.41
N THR A 311 20.65 6.56 10.11
CA THR A 311 21.92 5.92 9.73
C THR A 311 22.45 6.44 8.41
N PHE A 312 21.60 6.78 7.46
CA PHE A 312 21.97 7.36 6.17
C PHE A 312 21.68 8.89 6.08
N GLY A 313 21.46 9.49 7.14
CA GLY A 313 21.60 10.85 7.71
C GLY A 313 21.11 12.05 6.93
N SER A 314 21.07 12.14 5.62
CA SER A 314 20.90 13.44 4.98
C SER A 314 19.59 13.65 4.21
N ASN A 315 18.93 12.61 3.76
CA ASN A 315 17.80 12.78 2.86
C ASN A 315 16.47 12.38 3.50
N LYS A 316 15.53 13.33 3.54
CA LYS A 316 14.12 13.03 3.82
C LYS A 316 13.65 11.91 2.89
N THR A 317 12.73 11.07 3.39
CA THR A 317 12.14 10.03 2.55
C THR A 317 11.57 10.63 1.26
N ARG A 318 11.90 10.00 0.14
CA ARG A 318 11.37 10.39 -1.17
C ARG A 318 9.97 9.82 -1.42
N ASN A 319 9.54 8.86 -0.60
CA ASN A 319 8.21 8.30 -0.69
C ASN A 319 7.19 9.31 -0.14
N PRO A 320 6.32 9.88 -0.99
CA PRO A 320 5.38 10.93 -0.57
C PRO A 320 4.36 10.42 0.44
N ILE A 321 4.00 9.14 0.39
CA ILE A 321 3.05 8.52 1.33
C ILE A 321 3.68 8.54 2.74
N ILE A 322 4.88 8.01 2.89
CA ILE A 322 5.57 7.96 4.18
C ILE A 322 5.84 9.38 4.71
N SER A 323 6.21 10.31 3.84
CA SER A 323 6.39 11.71 4.23
C SER A 323 5.09 12.34 4.76
N ASN A 324 3.96 12.08 4.11
CA ASN A 324 2.66 12.59 4.56
C ASN A 324 2.21 11.95 5.87
N ILE A 325 2.47 10.65 6.06
CA ILE A 325 2.20 9.93 7.30
C ILE A 325 3.00 10.53 8.46
N HIS A 326 4.31 10.71 8.29
CA HIS A 326 5.14 11.35 9.31
C HIS A 326 4.63 12.74 9.67
N LYS A 327 4.31 13.59 8.68
CA LYS A 327 3.76 14.93 8.93
C LYS A 327 2.43 14.88 9.67
N SER A 328 1.57 13.91 9.36
CA SER A 328 0.27 13.77 10.02
C SER A 328 0.42 13.31 11.47
N LEU A 329 1.29 12.34 11.73
CA LEU A 329 1.58 11.87 13.08
C LEU A 329 2.22 12.96 13.95
N SER A 330 3.04 13.81 13.35
CA SER A 330 3.73 14.92 14.05
C SER A 330 2.78 16.03 14.55
N GLU A 331 1.50 16.02 14.18
CA GLU A 331 0.50 16.95 14.76
C GLU A 331 0.10 16.56 16.19
N ALA A 332 0.46 15.37 16.67
CA ALA A 332 0.17 14.88 18.02
C ALA A 332 1.47 14.75 18.82
N ASP A 333 1.98 15.87 19.35
CA ASP A 333 3.25 15.92 20.11
C ASP A 333 3.25 15.00 21.33
N ASP A 334 2.14 14.93 22.05
CA ASP A 334 1.97 14.08 23.23
C ASP A 334 2.09 12.57 22.92
N LEU A 335 1.79 12.15 21.69
CA LEU A 335 2.02 10.81 21.17
C LEU A 335 3.45 10.65 20.66
N MET A 336 3.96 11.64 19.95
CA MET A 336 5.22 11.52 19.20
C MET A 336 6.45 11.68 20.08
N GLN A 337 6.46 12.54 21.12
CA GLN A 337 7.64 12.72 21.97
C GLN A 337 8.04 11.44 22.72
N PRO A 338 7.13 10.71 23.40
CA PRO A 338 7.47 9.41 23.97
C PRO A 338 8.00 8.41 22.93
N PHE A 339 7.35 8.35 21.77
CA PHE A 339 7.76 7.47 20.68
C PHE A 339 9.18 7.76 20.18
N ILE A 340 9.52 9.04 19.96
CA ILE A 340 10.86 9.47 19.56
C ILE A 340 11.92 9.01 20.57
N ASN A 341 11.63 9.14 21.86
CA ASN A 341 12.53 8.69 22.94
C ASN A 341 12.72 7.17 22.89
N THR A 342 11.64 6.42 22.70
CA THR A 342 11.70 4.96 22.57
C THR A 342 12.50 4.52 21.34
N VAL A 343 12.32 5.17 20.20
CA VAL A 343 13.10 4.88 18.97
C VAL A 343 14.58 5.13 19.19
N ARG A 344 14.95 6.21 19.90
CA ARG A 344 16.34 6.47 20.28
C ARG A 344 16.92 5.33 21.13
N GLN A 345 16.17 4.85 22.11
CA GLN A 345 16.58 3.70 22.94
C GLN A 345 16.72 2.42 22.09
N CYS A 346 15.77 2.11 21.19
CA CYS A 346 15.89 0.98 20.27
C CYS A 346 17.19 1.01 19.46
N SER A 347 17.59 2.20 19.02
CA SER A 347 18.83 2.38 18.26
C SER A 347 20.09 2.15 19.10
N LEU A 348 20.03 2.38 20.42
CA LEU A 348 21.18 2.24 21.34
C LEU A 348 21.32 0.83 21.89
N ASP A 349 20.26 0.24 22.40
CA ASP A 349 20.29 -1.02 23.15
C ASP A 349 19.94 -2.27 22.33
N ASN A 350 19.56 -2.10 21.05
CA ASN A 350 19.12 -3.17 20.14
C ASN A 350 17.91 -3.98 20.65
N ASN A 351 17.21 -3.52 21.67
CA ASN A 351 15.98 -4.13 22.14
C ASN A 351 14.81 -3.75 21.21
N ILE A 352 14.80 -4.36 20.04
CA ILE A 352 13.84 -4.18 18.97
C ILE A 352 13.56 -5.54 18.32
N PRO A 353 12.30 -5.92 18.08
CA PRO A 353 12.00 -7.15 17.37
C PRO A 353 12.49 -7.12 15.92
N ALA A 354 12.78 -8.26 15.37
CA ALA A 354 12.97 -8.40 13.94
C ALA A 354 11.62 -8.42 13.24
N LEU A 355 11.46 -7.57 12.24
CA LEU A 355 10.28 -7.58 11.36
C LEU A 355 10.37 -8.79 10.43
N VAL A 356 9.33 -9.60 10.40
CA VAL A 356 9.24 -10.80 9.57
C VAL A 356 8.00 -10.69 8.69
N HIS A 357 8.23 -10.63 7.39
CA HIS A 357 7.16 -10.67 6.40
C HIS A 357 6.93 -12.11 5.94
N VAL A 358 5.69 -12.54 5.91
CA VAL A 358 5.27 -13.88 5.51
C VAL A 358 4.43 -13.80 4.27
N ASP A 359 4.82 -14.55 3.24
CA ASP A 359 3.97 -14.75 2.06
C ASP A 359 2.83 -15.71 2.42
N PHE A 360 1.60 -15.30 2.21
CA PHE A 360 0.45 -16.13 2.51
C PHE A 360 0.38 -17.42 1.69
N ASN A 361 0.97 -17.48 0.50
CA ASN A 361 1.08 -18.72 -0.25
C ASN A 361 1.95 -19.75 0.48
N ASP A 362 3.02 -19.30 1.18
CA ASP A 362 3.92 -20.20 1.91
C ASP A 362 3.25 -20.86 3.14
N ILE A 363 2.23 -20.21 3.72
CA ILE A 363 1.50 -20.74 4.90
C ILE A 363 0.16 -21.40 4.55
N SER A 364 -0.26 -21.35 3.29
CA SER A 364 -1.53 -21.93 2.82
C SER A 364 -1.37 -23.30 2.16
N GLU A 365 -0.19 -23.93 2.28
CA GLU A 365 0.11 -25.22 1.62
C GLU A 365 -0.21 -25.21 0.13
N GLY A 366 0.04 -24.08 -0.55
CA GLY A 366 -0.23 -23.88 -1.94
C GLY A 366 -0.65 -22.45 -2.25
N ILE A 367 -1.72 -22.30 -3.01
CA ILE A 367 -2.25 -20.98 -3.36
C ILE A 367 -3.14 -20.45 -2.24
N TYR A 368 -2.88 -19.23 -1.77
CA TYR A 368 -3.72 -18.50 -0.83
C TYR A 368 -5.06 -18.11 -1.49
N LYS A 369 -6.01 -19.06 -1.56
CA LYS A 369 -7.34 -18.80 -2.10
C LYS A 369 -8.23 -18.15 -1.06
N TRP A 370 -8.74 -16.97 -1.36
CA TRP A 370 -9.55 -16.19 -0.42
C TRP A 370 -10.82 -16.89 0.05
N SER A 371 -11.49 -17.66 -0.84
CA SER A 371 -12.67 -18.47 -0.48
C SER A 371 -12.36 -19.50 0.59
N ASP A 372 -11.28 -20.23 0.42
CA ASP A 372 -10.89 -21.33 1.30
C ASP A 372 -10.45 -20.79 2.67
N VAL A 373 -9.67 -19.70 2.64
CA VAL A 373 -9.25 -19.00 3.86
C VAL A 373 -10.47 -18.47 4.65
N LYS A 374 -11.40 -17.83 3.98
CA LYS A 374 -12.64 -17.35 4.63
C LYS A 374 -13.43 -18.50 5.28
N LYS A 375 -13.51 -19.66 4.62
CA LYS A 375 -14.17 -20.83 5.16
C LYS A 375 -13.45 -21.31 6.42
N VAL A 376 -12.15 -21.52 6.38
CA VAL A 376 -11.34 -21.93 7.53
C VAL A 376 -11.52 -20.94 8.70
N LEU A 377 -11.48 -19.65 8.45
CA LEU A 377 -11.62 -18.64 9.48
C LEU A 377 -13.00 -18.62 10.13
N LYS A 378 -14.07 -18.81 9.33
CA LYS A 378 -15.44 -18.92 9.85
C LYS A 378 -15.58 -20.14 10.76
N GLU A 379 -15.05 -21.29 10.35
CA GLU A 379 -15.13 -22.54 11.08
C GLU A 379 -14.23 -22.59 12.33
N LYS A 380 -13.00 -22.08 12.25
CA LYS A 380 -11.99 -22.25 13.30
C LYS A 380 -11.97 -21.15 14.35
N ILE A 381 -12.24 -19.92 13.97
CA ILE A 381 -12.17 -18.77 14.88
C ILE A 381 -13.41 -17.88 14.87
N GLY A 382 -14.50 -18.33 14.23
CA GLY A 382 -15.77 -17.59 14.21
C GLY A 382 -15.65 -16.22 13.50
N TRP A 383 -14.74 -16.09 12.53
CA TRP A 383 -14.55 -14.86 11.77
C TRP A 383 -15.80 -14.49 10.98
N GLN A 384 -16.14 -13.21 10.98
CA GLN A 384 -17.31 -12.69 10.27
C GLN A 384 -16.90 -11.76 9.14
N GLU A 385 -17.41 -12.03 7.97
CA GLU A 385 -17.21 -11.18 6.80
C GLU A 385 -17.96 -9.86 6.96
N SER A 386 -17.38 -8.77 6.48
CA SER A 386 -18.06 -7.48 6.46
C SER A 386 -19.32 -7.54 5.61
N SER A 387 -20.44 -7.05 6.16
CA SER A 387 -21.76 -7.03 5.50
C SER A 387 -22.06 -5.75 4.73
N PHE A 388 -21.14 -4.81 4.63
CA PHE A 388 -21.39 -3.53 3.97
C PHE A 388 -21.58 -3.68 2.45
N LYS A 389 -22.65 -3.11 1.93
CA LYS A 389 -22.92 -3.07 0.49
C LYS A 389 -21.82 -2.35 -0.31
N ASN A 390 -21.16 -1.35 0.29
CA ASN A 390 -20.12 -0.53 -0.34
C ASN A 390 -18.76 -0.71 0.35
N LYS A 391 -18.39 -1.95 0.65
CA LYS A 391 -17.14 -2.24 1.37
C LYS A 391 -15.85 -1.97 0.58
N GLY A 392 -15.95 -1.51 -0.65
CA GLY A 392 -14.80 -1.37 -1.53
C GLY A 392 -14.30 -2.71 -2.07
N LEU A 393 -13.19 -2.66 -2.81
CA LEU A 393 -12.56 -3.84 -3.35
C LEU A 393 -11.73 -4.52 -2.27
N HIS A 394 -11.98 -5.82 -2.02
CA HIS A 394 -11.07 -6.67 -1.28
C HIS A 394 -10.74 -6.19 0.14
N THR A 395 -11.64 -5.49 0.78
CA THR A 395 -11.38 -4.96 2.10
C THR A 395 -12.30 -5.53 3.16
N SER A 396 -11.83 -5.53 4.41
CA SER A 396 -12.58 -5.93 5.58
C SER A 396 -12.78 -4.81 6.60
N CYS A 397 -12.34 -3.59 6.29
CA CYS A 397 -12.33 -2.45 7.20
C CYS A 397 -13.09 -1.27 6.61
N ASN A 398 -13.96 -0.63 7.41
CA ASN A 398 -14.71 0.56 6.98
C ASN A 398 -13.81 1.74 6.61
N ILE A 399 -12.69 1.90 7.31
CA ILE A 399 -11.72 2.96 6.99
C ILE A 399 -11.11 2.73 5.62
N GLU A 400 -10.94 1.50 5.20
CA GLU A 400 -10.42 1.19 3.87
C GLU A 400 -11.40 1.59 2.76
N SER A 401 -12.71 1.54 2.98
CA SER A 401 -13.69 2.08 2.05
C SER A 401 -13.50 3.58 1.84
N CYS A 402 -13.23 4.32 2.92
CA CYS A 402 -12.90 5.74 2.83
C CYS A 402 -11.60 6.00 2.09
N LYS A 403 -10.57 5.21 2.34
CA LYS A 403 -9.28 5.23 1.66
C LYS A 403 -9.46 5.00 0.16
N GLU A 404 -10.22 3.98 -0.20
CA GLU A 404 -10.44 3.60 -1.58
C GLU A 404 -11.15 4.70 -2.36
N TYR A 405 -12.25 5.23 -1.84
CA TYR A 405 -12.93 6.39 -2.44
C TYR A 405 -11.97 7.55 -2.67
N SER A 406 -11.20 7.92 -1.65
CA SER A 406 -10.28 9.06 -1.73
C SER A 406 -9.14 8.82 -2.72
N GLN A 407 -8.60 7.60 -2.78
CA GLN A 407 -7.56 7.23 -3.74
C GLN A 407 -8.09 7.30 -5.18
N PHE A 408 -9.26 6.73 -5.45
CA PHE A 408 -9.86 6.77 -6.77
C PHE A 408 -10.20 8.18 -7.18
N LYS A 409 -10.83 8.97 -6.30
CA LYS A 409 -11.14 10.36 -6.60
C LYS A 409 -9.89 11.18 -6.91
N ALA A 410 -8.86 11.10 -6.08
CA ALA A 410 -7.62 11.83 -6.32
C ALA A 410 -6.94 11.40 -7.63
N PHE A 411 -7.00 10.12 -7.98
CA PHE A 411 -6.46 9.61 -9.23
C PHE A 411 -7.31 10.05 -10.44
N TYR A 412 -8.62 10.03 -10.34
CA TYR A 412 -9.51 10.54 -11.38
C TYR A 412 -9.34 12.03 -11.63
N ASP A 413 -9.26 12.81 -10.58
CA ASP A 413 -9.05 14.25 -10.63
C ASP A 413 -7.62 14.65 -10.99
N MET A 414 -6.75 13.68 -11.28
CA MET A 414 -5.32 13.86 -11.59
C MET A 414 -4.55 14.60 -10.49
N LYS A 415 -5.04 14.54 -9.26
CA LYS A 415 -4.38 15.11 -8.06
C LYS A 415 -3.38 14.12 -7.43
N SER A 416 -3.44 12.84 -7.79
CA SER A 416 -2.50 11.80 -7.39
C SER A 416 -1.96 11.06 -8.60
N GLU A 417 -0.65 10.80 -8.58
CA GLU A 417 0.07 9.98 -9.56
C GLU A 417 -0.01 8.48 -9.21
N ILE A 418 -0.50 8.18 -8.00
CA ILE A 418 -0.55 6.81 -7.47
C ILE A 418 -1.87 6.19 -7.95
N ILE A 419 -1.75 5.06 -8.64
CA ILE A 419 -2.90 4.24 -9.00
C ILE A 419 -3.45 3.60 -7.73
N PRO A 420 -4.79 3.60 -7.52
CA PRO A 420 -5.39 3.02 -6.34
C PRO A 420 -4.87 1.61 -6.04
N PHE A 421 -4.47 1.37 -4.80
CA PHE A 421 -3.81 0.12 -4.41
C PHE A 421 -4.70 -1.09 -4.66
N SER A 422 -5.96 -1.01 -4.27
CA SER A 422 -6.92 -2.08 -4.48
C SER A 422 -7.10 -2.46 -5.96
N ALA A 423 -6.97 -1.50 -6.87
CA ALA A 423 -7.03 -1.78 -8.30
C ALA A 423 -5.85 -2.65 -8.78
N ILE A 424 -4.64 -2.38 -8.30
CA ILE A 424 -3.45 -3.17 -8.62
C ILE A 424 -3.50 -4.52 -7.90
N GLU A 425 -3.81 -4.52 -6.62
CA GLU A 425 -3.84 -5.72 -5.77
C GLU A 425 -4.82 -6.76 -6.29
N LEU A 426 -6.03 -6.35 -6.68
CA LEU A 426 -7.02 -7.26 -7.25
C LEU A 426 -6.55 -7.87 -8.57
N CYS A 427 -5.91 -7.08 -9.45
CA CYS A 427 -5.36 -7.57 -10.70
C CYS A 427 -4.21 -8.57 -10.49
N VAL A 428 -3.36 -8.34 -9.51
CA VAL A 428 -2.29 -9.26 -9.13
C VAL A 428 -2.86 -10.52 -8.49
N ALA A 429 -3.84 -10.39 -7.61
CA ALA A 429 -4.49 -11.53 -6.94
C ALA A 429 -5.11 -12.50 -7.95
N VAL A 430 -5.73 -12.00 -9.04
CA VAL A 430 -6.21 -12.83 -10.14
C VAL A 430 -5.05 -13.58 -10.82
N ASN A 431 -3.94 -12.89 -11.11
CA ASN A 431 -2.77 -13.53 -11.75
C ASN A 431 -2.11 -14.58 -10.85
N MET A 432 -2.19 -14.42 -9.53
CA MET A 432 -1.65 -15.36 -8.54
C MET A 432 -2.62 -16.51 -8.19
N GLY A 433 -3.86 -16.46 -8.69
CA GLY A 433 -4.88 -17.47 -8.39
C GLY A 433 -5.54 -17.33 -7.00
N ASN A 434 -5.34 -16.20 -6.33
CA ASN A 434 -5.95 -15.94 -5.01
C ASN A 434 -7.49 -15.75 -5.12
N ILE A 435 -7.95 -15.27 -6.27
CA ILE A 435 -9.35 -15.08 -6.65
C ILE A 435 -9.52 -15.40 -8.14
N SER A 436 -10.68 -15.92 -8.54
CA SER A 436 -10.97 -16.10 -9.96
C SER A 436 -11.17 -14.76 -10.67
N ARG A 437 -10.95 -14.73 -11.98
CA ARG A 437 -11.20 -13.53 -12.78
C ARG A 437 -12.66 -13.11 -12.74
N GLU A 438 -13.56 -14.06 -12.80
CA GLU A 438 -15.01 -13.89 -12.77
C GLU A 438 -15.46 -13.30 -11.44
N ASP A 439 -14.96 -13.83 -10.32
CA ASP A 439 -15.24 -13.30 -8.97
C ASP A 439 -14.69 -11.89 -8.79
N ALA A 440 -13.49 -11.61 -9.29
CA ALA A 440 -12.90 -10.28 -9.24
C ALA A 440 -13.70 -9.25 -10.05
N ILE A 441 -14.19 -9.62 -11.24
CA ILE A 441 -15.06 -8.76 -12.05
C ILE A 441 -16.41 -8.53 -11.35
N ARG A 442 -16.98 -9.57 -10.75
CA ARG A 442 -18.21 -9.44 -9.95
C ARG A 442 -17.99 -8.51 -8.75
N GLU A 443 -16.88 -8.66 -8.03
CA GLU A 443 -16.51 -7.78 -6.91
C GLU A 443 -16.40 -6.31 -7.35
N ILE A 444 -15.76 -6.04 -8.49
CA ILE A 444 -15.69 -4.69 -9.04
C ILE A 444 -17.10 -4.14 -9.32
N ARG A 445 -17.96 -4.93 -9.93
CA ARG A 445 -19.33 -4.51 -10.25
C ARG A 445 -20.17 -4.21 -9.01
N GLU A 446 -20.05 -5.03 -7.97
CA GLU A 446 -20.90 -4.95 -6.79
C GLU A 446 -20.40 -3.94 -5.75
N HIS A 447 -19.09 -3.76 -5.66
CA HIS A 447 -18.46 -3.07 -4.54
C HIS A 447 -17.63 -1.83 -4.92
N SER A 448 -17.32 -1.62 -6.19
CA SER A 448 -16.63 -0.41 -6.62
C SER A 448 -17.57 0.75 -6.73
N GLY A 449 -17.83 1.41 -5.63
CA GLY A 449 -18.51 2.72 -5.64
C GLY A 449 -17.60 3.81 -6.17
N PHE A 450 -17.05 3.67 -7.39
CA PHE A 450 -16.21 4.69 -8.06
C PHE A 450 -17.02 5.92 -8.49
N SER A 451 -18.14 6.14 -7.87
CA SER A 451 -18.96 7.31 -8.04
C SER A 451 -18.29 8.55 -7.41
N ASN A 452 -18.68 9.74 -7.86
CA ASN A 452 -18.27 10.98 -7.22
C ASN A 452 -18.91 11.21 -5.83
N ILE A 453 -19.77 10.29 -5.39
CA ILE A 453 -20.47 10.34 -4.11
C ILE A 453 -19.67 9.53 -3.10
N PRO A 454 -19.17 10.13 -2.01
CA PRO A 454 -18.46 9.40 -0.98
C PRO A 454 -19.38 8.39 -0.30
N PRO A 455 -18.87 7.20 0.10
CA PRO A 455 -19.57 6.31 0.99
C PRO A 455 -20.05 7.04 2.26
N TYR A 456 -21.13 6.56 2.86
CA TYR A 456 -21.72 7.22 4.04
C TYR A 456 -20.71 7.39 5.18
N GLU A 457 -19.92 6.37 5.46
CA GLU A 457 -18.87 6.37 6.49
C GLU A 457 -17.77 7.39 6.18
N THR A 458 -17.40 7.55 4.90
CA THR A 458 -16.46 8.57 4.45
C THR A 458 -17.04 9.95 4.70
N LYS A 459 -18.32 10.16 4.39
CA LYS A 459 -18.99 11.42 4.61
C LYS A 459 -19.04 11.80 6.10
N GLN A 460 -19.43 10.86 6.96
CA GLN A 460 -19.44 11.06 8.41
C GLN A 460 -18.04 11.43 8.95
N MET A 461 -17.01 10.72 8.49
CA MET A 461 -15.63 10.98 8.90
C MET A 461 -15.20 12.39 8.44
N MET A 462 -15.49 12.78 7.20
CA MET A 462 -15.17 14.13 6.70
C MET A 462 -15.90 15.23 7.48
N GLU A 463 -17.13 14.99 7.90
CA GLU A 463 -17.91 15.92 8.72
C GLU A 463 -17.36 16.04 10.14
N SER A 464 -16.78 14.97 10.69
CA SER A 464 -16.15 15.00 12.01
C SER A 464 -14.85 15.80 12.07
N PHE A 465 -14.27 16.18 10.93
CA PHE A 465 -13.05 17.01 10.84
C PHE A 465 -13.32 18.50 10.71
N LYS A 466 -14.57 18.89 10.55
CA LYS A 466 -14.99 20.31 10.50
C LYS A 466 -15.07 20.89 11.92
#